data_e5ad849dadb015209cd42de0942d3ed6
#
_entry.id   e5ad849dadb015209cd42de0942d3ed6
#
_cell.length_a   1.000
_cell.length_b   1.000
_cell.length_c   1.000
_cell.angle_alpha   90.00
_cell.angle_beta   90.00
_cell.angle_gamma   90.00
#
_symmetry.space_group_name_H-M   'P 1'
#
loop_
_entity.id
_entity.type
_entity.pdbx_description
1 polymer ?
#
loop_
_entity_poly.entity_id
_entity_poly.type
_entity_poly.pdbx_seq_one_letter_code
_entity_poly.pdbx_strand_id
1 'polypeptide(L)'
;MLERFVGQTSFVSQEDFKKNFKVNVPENFNFGYDVVDAWAEEEPEKKALCWTNDKGEHIDFTFAEMKKYTDQTAAYFQSLGIGRGDMVMLILKRRYEFWFSIIALHKLGAVVIPATHLLTKKDIVYRANAADIKMIVCAGEEVITKHIEDALPESPTIEHVVSVGPFVPSGFHDFHKEWENVPAFVRPVHANSNDDISLLYFTSGTTGNPKMVAHDFTYPLGHITTGCYWHNLHRDSLHLTIADTGWGKAVWGKLYGQWI
;
A
#
# COMPACT_ATOMS: atom_id res chain seq x y z
N MET A 1 2.30 -8.39 -18.50
CA MET A 1 2.54 -8.46 -17.03
C MET A 1 2.14 -9.82 -16.46
N LEU A 2 0.87 -10.27 -16.61
CA LEU A 2 0.39 -11.56 -16.06
C LEU A 2 1.27 -12.76 -16.47
N GLU A 3 1.73 -12.80 -17.72
CA GLU A 3 2.58 -13.87 -18.27
C GLU A 3 3.96 -14.00 -17.58
N ARG A 4 4.38 -12.99 -16.82
CA ARG A 4 5.58 -13.09 -15.98
C ARG A 4 5.39 -14.03 -14.79
N PHE A 5 4.15 -14.16 -14.32
CA PHE A 5 3.83 -14.87 -13.09
C PHE A 5 3.02 -16.15 -13.30
N VAL A 6 2.46 -16.38 -14.48
CA VAL A 6 1.71 -17.61 -14.79
C VAL A 6 2.12 -18.15 -16.16
N GLY A 7 2.23 -19.48 -16.26
CA GLY A 7 2.62 -20.14 -17.51
C GLY A 7 1.46 -20.27 -18.52
N GLN A 8 0.22 -20.19 -18.04
CA GLN A 8 -1.00 -20.27 -18.86
C GLN A 8 -2.01 -19.26 -18.35
N THR A 9 -2.55 -18.43 -19.24
CA THR A 9 -3.44 -17.31 -18.90
C THR A 9 -4.90 -17.56 -19.26
N SER A 10 -5.19 -18.55 -20.11
CA SER A 10 -6.56 -18.93 -20.51
C SER A 10 -6.80 -20.43 -20.34
N PHE A 11 -8.01 -20.81 -19.98
CA PHE A 11 -8.40 -22.17 -19.66
C PHE A 11 -9.74 -22.50 -20.32
N VAL A 12 -9.87 -23.73 -20.83
CA VAL A 12 -11.09 -24.17 -21.55
C VAL A 12 -12.16 -24.74 -20.60
N SER A 13 -11.80 -25.07 -19.36
CA SER A 13 -12.71 -25.56 -18.32
C SER A 13 -12.19 -25.31 -16.92
N GLN A 14 -13.03 -25.54 -15.91
CA GLN A 14 -12.62 -25.47 -14.51
C GLN A 14 -11.59 -26.57 -14.17
N GLU A 15 -11.72 -27.75 -14.76
CA GLU A 15 -10.78 -28.87 -14.60
C GLU A 15 -9.43 -28.51 -15.19
N ASP A 16 -9.40 -27.89 -16.35
CA ASP A 16 -8.19 -27.37 -16.99
C ASP A 16 -7.53 -26.31 -16.10
N PHE A 17 -8.30 -25.35 -15.57
CA PHE A 17 -7.79 -24.36 -14.63
C PHE A 17 -7.16 -25.02 -13.39
N LYS A 18 -7.88 -25.94 -12.72
CA LYS A 18 -7.37 -26.61 -11.51
C LYS A 18 -6.07 -27.39 -11.76
N LYS A 19 -5.93 -27.97 -12.95
CA LYS A 19 -4.78 -28.79 -13.32
C LYS A 19 -3.57 -27.94 -13.71
N ASN A 20 -3.79 -26.84 -14.44
CA ASN A 20 -2.73 -26.15 -15.16
C ASN A 20 -2.43 -24.74 -14.63
N PHE A 21 -3.33 -24.15 -13.81
CA PHE A 21 -3.04 -22.87 -13.18
C PHE A 21 -1.93 -23.03 -12.12
N LYS A 22 -0.81 -22.37 -12.37
CA LYS A 22 0.34 -22.34 -11.45
C LYS A 22 0.92 -20.94 -11.43
N VAL A 23 1.16 -20.41 -10.24
CA VAL A 23 1.84 -19.14 -10.05
C VAL A 23 3.33 -19.42 -9.90
N ASN A 24 4.12 -18.77 -10.75
CA ASN A 24 5.59 -18.72 -10.64
C ASN A 24 5.93 -17.56 -9.69
N VAL A 25 6.43 -17.90 -8.52
CA VAL A 25 6.82 -16.92 -7.50
C VAL A 25 8.30 -16.60 -7.69
N PRO A 26 8.66 -15.36 -8.09
CA PRO A 26 10.05 -14.94 -8.17
C PRO A 26 10.74 -14.99 -6.80
N GLU A 27 12.04 -15.18 -6.79
CA GLU A 27 12.85 -15.01 -5.58
C GLU A 27 12.84 -13.54 -5.17
N ASN A 28 12.57 -13.28 -3.87
CA ASN A 28 12.50 -11.93 -3.31
C ASN A 28 11.50 -11.00 -4.05
N PHE A 29 10.34 -11.58 -4.42
CA PHE A 29 9.29 -10.83 -5.11
C PHE A 29 8.93 -9.54 -4.36
N ASN A 30 8.84 -8.43 -5.11
CA ASN A 30 8.45 -7.15 -4.58
C ASN A 30 7.49 -6.44 -5.54
N PHE A 31 6.26 -6.23 -5.13
CA PHE A 31 5.23 -5.63 -5.98
C PHE A 31 5.64 -4.27 -6.55
N GLY A 32 6.38 -3.47 -5.79
CA GLY A 32 6.88 -2.18 -6.25
C GLY A 32 7.84 -2.30 -7.43
N TYR A 33 8.74 -3.28 -7.39
CA TYR A 33 9.75 -3.48 -8.43
C TYR A 33 9.26 -4.38 -9.57
N ASP A 34 8.68 -5.54 -9.22
CA ASP A 34 8.37 -6.57 -10.20
C ASP A 34 7.06 -6.30 -10.97
N VAL A 35 6.22 -5.39 -10.46
CA VAL A 35 4.96 -5.00 -11.12
C VAL A 35 4.99 -3.52 -11.51
N VAL A 36 5.13 -2.60 -10.55
CA VAL A 36 4.99 -1.16 -10.82
C VAL A 36 6.13 -0.63 -11.69
N ASP A 37 7.38 -0.90 -11.30
CA ASP A 37 8.55 -0.45 -12.06
C ASP A 37 8.64 -1.19 -13.40
N ALA A 38 8.27 -2.47 -13.43
CA ALA A 38 8.24 -3.24 -14.67
C ALA A 38 7.22 -2.70 -15.68
N TRP A 39 6.03 -2.27 -15.25
CA TRP A 39 5.09 -1.56 -16.12
C TRP A 39 5.64 -0.22 -16.60
N ALA A 40 6.31 0.54 -15.72
CA ALA A 40 6.93 1.81 -16.11
C ALA A 40 8.03 1.65 -17.16
N GLU A 41 8.72 0.50 -17.20
CA GLU A 41 9.71 0.15 -18.21
C GLU A 41 9.05 -0.35 -19.52
N GLU A 42 8.00 -1.18 -19.42
CA GLU A 42 7.33 -1.78 -20.59
C GLU A 42 6.41 -0.79 -21.29
N GLU A 43 5.58 -0.07 -20.54
CA GLU A 43 4.56 0.86 -21.05
C GLU A 43 4.46 2.11 -20.15
N PRO A 44 5.46 3.01 -20.22
CA PRO A 44 5.53 4.17 -19.32
C PRO A 44 4.28 5.05 -19.34
N GLU A 45 3.67 5.24 -20.50
CA GLU A 45 2.50 6.09 -20.72
C GLU A 45 1.15 5.38 -20.42
N LYS A 46 1.19 4.09 -20.10
CA LYS A 46 -0.01 3.34 -19.72
C LYS A 46 -0.60 3.91 -18.44
N LYS A 47 -1.92 4.16 -18.46
CA LYS A 47 -2.67 4.63 -17.30
C LYS A 47 -2.68 3.57 -16.20
N ALA A 48 -2.19 3.93 -15.03
CA ALA A 48 -2.13 3.08 -13.84
C ALA A 48 -3.27 3.37 -12.87
N LEU A 49 -3.57 4.64 -12.62
CA LEU A 49 -4.56 5.07 -11.64
C LEU A 49 -5.35 6.28 -12.17
N CYS A 50 -6.68 6.18 -12.11
CA CYS A 50 -7.58 7.31 -12.24
C CYS A 50 -8.12 7.66 -10.86
N TRP A 51 -7.89 8.86 -10.40
CA TRP A 51 -8.41 9.34 -9.13
C TRP A 51 -9.38 10.49 -9.34
N THR A 52 -10.47 10.46 -8.58
CA THR A 52 -11.45 11.56 -8.55
C THR A 52 -12.04 11.70 -7.16
N ASN A 53 -12.56 12.87 -6.84
CA ASN A 53 -13.24 13.15 -5.58
C ASN A 53 -14.63 13.77 -5.80
N ASP A 54 -15.34 14.03 -4.71
CA ASP A 54 -16.68 14.61 -4.69
C ASP A 54 -16.72 16.11 -5.06
N LYS A 55 -15.55 16.76 -5.17
CA LYS A 55 -15.43 18.14 -5.67
C LYS A 55 -15.26 18.20 -7.20
N GLY A 56 -15.21 17.05 -7.87
CA GLY A 56 -15.01 16.96 -9.31
C GLY A 56 -13.56 17.10 -9.75
N GLU A 57 -12.60 17.06 -8.80
CA GLU A 57 -11.19 16.96 -9.14
C GLU A 57 -10.89 15.58 -9.73
N HIS A 58 -10.08 15.55 -10.79
CA HIS A 58 -9.68 14.34 -11.49
C HIS A 58 -8.20 14.38 -11.82
N ILE A 59 -7.51 13.28 -11.55
CA ILE A 59 -6.10 13.11 -11.88
C ILE A 59 -5.90 11.69 -12.41
N ASP A 60 -5.25 11.60 -13.56
CA ASP A 60 -4.76 10.33 -14.11
C ASP A 60 -3.26 10.23 -13.88
N PHE A 61 -2.81 9.07 -13.42
CA PHE A 61 -1.40 8.74 -13.26
C PHE A 61 -1.01 7.63 -14.23
N THR A 62 0.09 7.81 -14.94
CA THR A 62 0.74 6.78 -15.74
C THR A 62 1.63 5.89 -14.87
N PHE A 63 2.07 4.72 -15.40
CA PHE A 63 3.03 3.89 -14.67
C PHE A 63 4.39 4.57 -14.51
N ALA A 64 4.83 5.39 -15.47
CA ALA A 64 6.05 6.19 -15.31
C ALA A 64 5.93 7.17 -14.13
N GLU A 65 4.78 7.85 -14.00
CA GLU A 65 4.50 8.74 -12.88
C GLU A 65 4.37 7.98 -11.56
N MET A 66 3.71 6.83 -11.57
CA MET A 66 3.62 5.98 -10.37
C MET A 66 5.00 5.53 -9.90
N LYS A 67 5.89 5.09 -10.81
CA LYS A 67 7.28 4.78 -10.46
C LYS A 67 7.98 5.99 -9.86
N LYS A 68 7.91 7.14 -10.53
CA LYS A 68 8.52 8.39 -10.05
C LYS A 68 8.05 8.76 -8.64
N TYR A 69 6.74 8.81 -8.43
CA TYR A 69 6.17 9.25 -7.15
C TYR A 69 6.36 8.23 -6.04
N THR A 70 6.36 6.93 -6.35
CA THR A 70 6.64 5.90 -5.36
C THR A 70 8.12 5.85 -4.98
N ASP A 71 9.05 6.09 -5.92
CA ASP A 71 10.48 6.23 -5.63
C ASP A 71 10.74 7.46 -4.75
N GLN A 72 10.12 8.59 -5.07
CA GLN A 72 10.23 9.82 -4.28
C GLN A 72 9.65 9.64 -2.87
N THR A 73 8.51 8.94 -2.73
CA THR A 73 7.92 8.63 -1.43
C THR A 73 8.78 7.65 -0.63
N ALA A 74 9.42 6.67 -1.30
CA ALA A 74 10.35 5.75 -0.67
C ALA A 74 11.60 6.49 -0.15
N ALA A 75 12.17 7.41 -0.94
CA ALA A 75 13.27 8.26 -0.50
C ALA A 75 12.89 9.12 0.71
N TYR A 76 11.68 9.67 0.70
CA TYR A 76 11.16 10.46 1.81
C TYR A 76 11.04 9.63 3.10
N PHE A 77 10.39 8.47 3.04
CA PHE A 77 10.26 7.60 4.21
C PHE A 77 11.61 7.06 4.67
N GLN A 78 12.53 6.77 3.74
CA GLN A 78 13.90 6.37 4.07
C GLN A 78 14.65 7.49 4.80
N SER A 79 14.43 8.76 4.46
CA SER A 79 15.03 9.90 5.16
C SER A 79 14.50 10.06 6.59
N LEU A 80 13.31 9.55 6.88
CA LEU A 80 12.73 9.43 8.22
C LEU A 80 13.15 8.13 8.94
N GLY A 81 14.13 7.38 8.40
CA GLY A 81 14.63 6.16 9.01
C GLY A 81 13.71 4.93 8.89
N ILE A 82 12.78 4.93 7.92
CA ILE A 82 11.93 3.76 7.63
C ILE A 82 12.66 2.81 6.69
N GLY A 83 12.66 1.54 7.04
CA GLY A 83 13.30 0.46 6.28
C GLY A 83 12.62 -0.90 6.48
N ARG A 84 13.35 -1.96 6.11
CA ARG A 84 12.86 -3.34 6.14
C ARG A 84 12.35 -3.73 7.54
N GLY A 85 11.10 -4.22 7.58
CA GLY A 85 10.44 -4.70 8.78
C GLY A 85 9.80 -3.62 9.65
N ASP A 86 10.06 -2.33 9.40
CA ASP A 86 9.41 -1.24 10.14
C ASP A 86 7.90 -1.20 9.88
N MET A 87 7.11 -1.04 10.93
CA MET A 87 5.65 -1.01 10.88
C MET A 87 5.14 0.41 10.61
N VAL A 88 4.39 0.61 9.53
CA VAL A 88 3.85 1.91 9.15
C VAL A 88 2.34 1.86 8.95
N MET A 89 1.58 2.66 9.71
CA MET A 89 0.13 2.73 9.61
C MET A 89 -0.31 3.83 8.63
N LEU A 90 -1.19 3.48 7.68
CA LEU A 90 -1.75 4.39 6.69
C LEU A 90 -3.22 4.68 6.97
N ILE A 91 -3.55 5.94 7.34
CA ILE A 91 -4.92 6.43 7.59
C ILE A 91 -5.26 7.50 6.53
N LEU A 92 -5.34 7.09 5.26
CA LEU A 92 -5.37 8.02 4.12
C LEU A 92 -6.71 8.13 3.39
N LYS A 93 -7.76 7.50 3.91
CA LYS A 93 -9.07 7.51 3.25
C LYS A 93 -8.94 7.03 1.80
N ARG A 94 -9.47 7.78 0.84
CA ARG A 94 -9.38 7.51 -0.61
C ARG A 94 -8.46 8.48 -1.34
N ARG A 95 -7.40 8.97 -0.68
CA ARG A 95 -6.40 9.85 -1.28
C ARG A 95 -5.46 9.04 -2.17
N TYR A 96 -5.01 9.63 -3.28
CA TYR A 96 -4.06 8.95 -4.19
C TYR A 96 -2.68 8.71 -3.54
N GLU A 97 -2.30 9.49 -2.55
CA GLU A 97 -1.05 9.30 -1.79
C GLU A 97 -1.02 7.96 -1.02
N PHE A 98 -2.18 7.30 -0.85
CA PHE A 98 -2.20 5.92 -0.35
C PHE A 98 -1.43 4.97 -1.27
N TRP A 99 -1.62 5.09 -2.59
CA TRP A 99 -0.90 4.26 -3.57
C TRP A 99 0.58 4.56 -3.59
N PHE A 100 0.97 5.82 -3.49
CA PHE A 100 2.38 6.20 -3.37
C PHE A 100 3.00 5.60 -2.12
N SER A 101 2.32 5.73 -0.98
CA SER A 101 2.81 5.26 0.31
C SER A 101 2.93 3.75 0.40
N ILE A 102 1.88 2.98 0.01
CA ILE A 102 1.91 1.51 0.11
C ILE A 102 3.00 0.90 -0.79
N ILE A 103 3.14 1.40 -2.03
CA ILE A 103 4.15 0.90 -2.95
C ILE A 103 5.56 1.30 -2.50
N ALA A 104 5.75 2.53 -2.00
CA ALA A 104 7.00 2.98 -1.43
C ALA A 104 7.44 2.10 -0.25
N LEU A 105 6.52 1.76 0.64
CA LEU A 105 6.81 0.87 1.78
C LEU A 105 7.19 -0.54 1.32
N HIS A 106 6.54 -1.07 0.27
CA HIS A 106 7.00 -2.33 -0.33
C HIS A 106 8.42 -2.22 -0.88
N LYS A 107 8.76 -1.12 -1.58
CA LYS A 107 10.13 -0.90 -2.08
C LYS A 107 11.17 -0.84 -0.97
N LEU A 108 10.79 -0.37 0.22
CA LEU A 108 11.66 -0.33 1.40
C LEU A 108 11.70 -1.65 2.18
N GLY A 109 10.83 -2.61 1.88
CA GLY A 109 10.68 -3.83 2.67
C GLY A 109 9.97 -3.60 4.01
N ALA A 110 9.30 -2.47 4.17
CA ALA A 110 8.53 -2.13 5.37
C ALA A 110 7.13 -2.78 5.36
N VAL A 111 6.52 -2.87 6.53
CA VAL A 111 5.20 -3.47 6.72
C VAL A 111 4.13 -2.40 6.69
N VAL A 112 3.17 -2.55 5.80
CA VAL A 112 2.03 -1.62 5.67
C VAL A 112 0.89 -2.06 6.58
N ILE A 113 0.32 -1.13 7.34
CA ILE A 113 -0.89 -1.34 8.15
C ILE A 113 -1.98 -0.38 7.65
N PRO A 114 -2.81 -0.78 6.67
CA PRO A 114 -3.93 0.03 6.24
C PRO A 114 -4.96 0.17 7.37
N ALA A 115 -5.40 1.40 7.64
CA ALA A 115 -6.31 1.67 8.73
C ALA A 115 -7.40 2.69 8.33
N THR A 116 -8.60 2.48 8.85
CA THR A 116 -9.73 3.38 8.60
C THR A 116 -9.54 4.72 9.32
N HIS A 117 -10.04 5.77 8.70
CA HIS A 117 -10.10 7.11 9.29
C HIS A 117 -11.07 7.24 10.49
N LEU A 118 -11.82 6.18 10.79
CA LEU A 118 -12.75 6.13 11.91
C LEU A 118 -12.09 5.69 13.23
N LEU A 119 -10.77 5.43 13.23
CA LEU A 119 -10.06 5.07 14.45
C LEU A 119 -10.09 6.20 15.46
N THR A 120 -10.45 5.84 16.70
CA THR A 120 -10.37 6.74 17.86
C THR A 120 -8.98 6.67 18.50
N LYS A 121 -8.70 7.58 19.46
CA LYS A 121 -7.49 7.53 20.30
C LYS A 121 -7.21 6.11 20.82
N LYS A 122 -8.20 5.48 21.44
CA LYS A 122 -8.08 4.13 22.04
C LYS A 122 -7.65 3.09 20.99
N ASP A 123 -8.22 3.19 19.80
CA ASP A 123 -7.92 2.27 18.70
C ASP A 123 -6.49 2.43 18.19
N ILE A 124 -6.01 3.66 18.13
CA ILE A 124 -4.64 3.99 17.69
C ILE A 124 -3.63 3.49 18.72
N VAL A 125 -3.82 3.82 20.00
CA VAL A 125 -2.96 3.36 21.11
C VAL A 125 -2.83 1.82 21.10
N TYR A 126 -3.96 1.13 20.97
CA TYR A 126 -3.93 -0.33 20.95
C TYR A 126 -3.10 -0.87 19.78
N ARG A 127 -3.33 -0.36 18.56
CA ARG A 127 -2.62 -0.83 17.35
C ARG A 127 -1.15 -0.47 17.38
N ALA A 128 -0.83 0.74 17.83
CA ALA A 128 0.55 1.21 17.92
C ALA A 128 1.38 0.28 18.83
N ASN A 129 0.88 -0.01 20.02
CA ASN A 129 1.58 -0.85 20.98
C ASN A 129 1.55 -2.35 20.64
N ALA A 130 0.50 -2.82 19.94
CA ALA A 130 0.39 -4.23 19.55
C ALA A 130 1.29 -4.61 18.37
N ALA A 131 1.58 -3.66 17.49
CA ALA A 131 2.37 -3.88 16.27
C ALA A 131 3.67 -3.07 16.25
N ASP A 132 4.08 -2.43 17.35
CA ASP A 132 5.28 -1.59 17.42
C ASP A 132 5.37 -0.59 16.26
N ILE A 133 4.25 0.14 16.02
CA ILE A 133 4.14 1.06 14.88
C ILE A 133 5.14 2.21 15.06
N LYS A 134 6.04 2.36 14.07
CA LYS A 134 7.09 3.37 14.06
C LYS A 134 6.64 4.69 13.42
N MET A 135 5.79 4.63 12.39
CA MET A 135 5.31 5.82 11.68
C MET A 135 3.80 5.72 11.38
N ILE A 136 3.12 6.86 11.45
CA ILE A 136 1.75 7.02 10.94
C ILE A 136 1.76 8.01 9.78
N VAL A 137 1.15 7.64 8.65
CA VAL A 137 0.85 8.56 7.55
C VAL A 137 -0.67 8.74 7.53
N CYS A 138 -1.15 9.96 7.73
CA CYS A 138 -2.58 10.24 7.88
C CYS A 138 -3.08 11.34 6.94
N ALA A 139 -4.38 11.34 6.66
CA ALA A 139 -5.02 12.48 6.02
C ALA A 139 -4.99 13.69 6.95
N GLY A 140 -4.55 14.84 6.43
CA GLY A 140 -4.48 16.13 7.13
C GLY A 140 -5.88 16.71 7.37
N GLU A 141 -6.62 16.08 8.26
CA GLU A 141 -7.97 16.46 8.70
C GLU A 141 -7.97 16.58 10.23
N GLU A 142 -8.55 17.65 10.75
CA GLU A 142 -8.49 17.99 12.18
C GLU A 142 -8.96 16.85 13.10
N VAL A 143 -10.03 16.15 12.74
CA VAL A 143 -10.55 15.04 13.55
C VAL A 143 -9.57 13.87 13.60
N ILE A 144 -8.94 13.52 12.47
CA ILE A 144 -8.01 12.40 12.39
C ILE A 144 -6.72 12.73 13.15
N THR A 145 -6.14 13.88 12.88
CA THR A 145 -4.89 14.32 13.52
C THR A 145 -5.07 14.49 15.02
N LYS A 146 -6.22 14.99 15.49
CA LYS A 146 -6.52 15.11 16.91
C LYS A 146 -6.52 13.77 17.63
N HIS A 147 -7.12 12.73 17.06
CA HIS A 147 -7.07 11.38 17.64
C HIS A 147 -5.65 10.82 17.70
N ILE A 148 -4.81 11.15 16.71
CA ILE A 148 -3.40 10.74 16.69
C ILE A 148 -2.62 11.50 17.76
N GLU A 149 -2.72 12.85 17.83
CA GLU A 149 -2.08 13.66 18.85
C GLU A 149 -2.40 13.16 20.28
N ASP A 150 -3.67 12.88 20.54
CA ASP A 150 -4.12 12.37 21.83
C ASP A 150 -3.59 10.96 22.15
N ALA A 151 -3.22 10.17 21.12
CA ALA A 151 -2.70 8.83 21.26
C ALA A 151 -1.18 8.80 21.49
N LEU A 152 -0.42 9.77 20.99
CA LEU A 152 1.05 9.79 21.03
C LEU A 152 1.63 9.59 22.44
N PRO A 153 1.12 10.21 23.53
CA PRO A 153 1.67 10.03 24.86
C PRO A 153 1.61 8.57 25.38
N GLU A 154 0.70 7.76 24.81
CA GLU A 154 0.49 6.36 25.18
C GLU A 154 1.03 5.38 24.13
N SER A 155 1.72 5.89 23.09
CA SER A 155 2.21 5.13 21.92
C SER A 155 3.70 5.40 21.67
N PRO A 156 4.59 4.95 22.60
CA PRO A 156 6.00 5.36 22.60
C PRO A 156 6.83 4.84 21.42
N THR A 157 6.32 3.89 20.64
CA THR A 157 6.99 3.38 19.44
C THR A 157 6.84 4.28 18.23
N ILE A 158 5.86 5.23 18.24
CA ILE A 158 5.65 6.16 17.14
C ILE A 158 6.71 7.24 17.17
N GLU A 159 7.63 7.21 16.21
CA GLU A 159 8.70 8.20 16.05
C GLU A 159 8.28 9.35 15.13
N HIS A 160 7.44 9.05 14.11
CA HIS A 160 7.04 10.01 13.09
C HIS A 160 5.55 9.98 12.81
N VAL A 161 4.96 11.16 12.63
CA VAL A 161 3.60 11.32 12.09
C VAL A 161 3.66 12.24 10.88
N VAL A 162 3.21 11.74 9.74
CA VAL A 162 3.19 12.46 8.46
C VAL A 162 1.76 12.82 8.11
N SER A 163 1.48 14.10 7.95
CA SER A 163 0.18 14.62 7.54
C SER A 163 0.13 14.90 6.05
N VAL A 164 -0.90 14.37 5.38
CA VAL A 164 -1.14 14.50 3.94
C VAL A 164 -2.36 15.40 3.71
N GLY A 165 -2.14 16.62 3.31
CA GLY A 165 -3.21 17.58 3.03
C GLY A 165 -3.01 18.94 3.67
N PRO A 166 -4.06 19.79 3.71
CA PRO A 166 -3.91 21.19 4.09
C PRO A 166 -3.70 21.44 5.58
N PHE A 167 -4.06 20.48 6.44
CA PHE A 167 -3.95 20.62 7.89
C PHE A 167 -2.78 19.79 8.42
N VAL A 168 -1.75 20.49 8.90
CA VAL A 168 -0.53 19.90 9.47
C VAL A 168 -0.34 20.42 10.89
N PRO A 169 -0.64 19.63 11.93
CA PRO A 169 -0.40 20.01 13.31
C PRO A 169 1.08 20.26 13.63
N SER A 170 1.33 21.05 14.66
CA SER A 170 2.69 21.22 15.16
C SER A 170 3.31 19.90 15.59
N GLY A 171 4.52 19.60 15.15
CA GLY A 171 5.20 18.34 15.43
C GLY A 171 4.91 17.20 14.44
N PHE A 172 3.99 17.41 13.49
CA PHE A 172 3.80 16.50 12.37
C PHE A 172 4.63 16.93 11.18
N HIS A 173 5.08 15.98 10.39
CA HIS A 173 5.70 16.21 9.09
C HIS A 173 4.65 16.61 8.04
N ASP A 174 4.98 17.56 7.19
CA ASP A 174 4.18 17.94 6.04
C ASP A 174 4.60 17.11 4.82
N PHE A 175 3.76 16.15 4.43
CA PHE A 175 4.07 15.25 3.31
C PHE A 175 4.47 16.01 2.05
N HIS A 176 3.63 16.93 1.57
CA HIS A 176 3.87 17.61 0.28
C HIS A 176 5.08 18.52 0.30
N LYS A 177 5.31 19.23 1.40
CA LYS A 177 6.43 20.15 1.54
C LYS A 177 7.78 19.44 1.65
N GLU A 178 7.83 18.36 2.43
CA GLU A 178 9.07 17.62 2.67
C GLU A 178 9.39 16.65 1.54
N TRP A 179 8.37 16.01 0.95
CA TRP A 179 8.46 15.04 -0.13
C TRP A 179 9.13 15.62 -1.41
N GLU A 180 8.96 16.93 -1.72
CA GLU A 180 9.56 17.56 -2.90
C GLU A 180 11.07 17.72 -2.81
N ASN A 181 11.65 17.71 -1.61
CA ASN A 181 13.04 18.08 -1.35
C ASN A 181 13.93 16.90 -0.93
N VAL A 182 13.51 15.66 -1.22
CA VAL A 182 14.28 14.47 -0.85
C VAL A 182 15.34 14.13 -1.91
N PRO A 183 16.45 13.47 -1.51
CA PRO A 183 17.43 12.91 -2.45
C PRO A 183 16.79 11.89 -3.39
N ALA A 184 17.48 11.57 -4.49
CA ALA A 184 17.06 10.47 -5.36
C ALA A 184 17.00 9.16 -4.56
N PHE A 185 15.96 8.37 -4.80
CA PHE A 185 15.77 7.07 -4.15
C PHE A 185 16.90 6.10 -4.52
N VAL A 186 17.48 5.49 -3.51
CA VAL A 186 18.46 4.41 -3.68
C VAL A 186 17.82 3.10 -3.24
N ARG A 187 17.59 2.22 -4.21
CA ARG A 187 17.01 0.89 -3.94
C ARG A 187 17.88 0.12 -2.94
N PRO A 188 17.32 -0.40 -1.84
CA PRO A 188 18.04 -1.27 -0.93
C PRO A 188 18.53 -2.55 -1.64
N VAL A 189 19.75 -2.99 -1.35
CA VAL A 189 20.33 -4.22 -1.95
C VAL A 189 19.49 -5.46 -1.59
N HIS A 190 18.96 -5.49 -0.36
CA HIS A 190 18.09 -6.56 0.16
C HIS A 190 16.84 -5.92 0.76
N ALA A 191 15.92 -5.46 -0.09
CA ALA A 191 14.69 -4.83 0.36
C ALA A 191 13.83 -5.81 1.18
N ASN A 192 13.65 -7.03 0.70
CA ASN A 192 12.83 -8.06 1.36
C ASN A 192 13.24 -9.48 0.95
N SER A 193 12.74 -10.46 1.68
CA SER A 193 12.57 -11.85 1.24
C SER A 193 11.08 -12.15 1.03
N ASN A 194 10.75 -13.29 0.40
CA ASN A 194 9.37 -13.70 0.18
C ASN A 194 8.60 -13.92 1.50
N ASP A 195 9.28 -14.41 2.53
CA ASP A 195 8.69 -14.73 3.83
C ASP A 195 8.59 -13.53 4.78
N ASP A 196 9.14 -12.37 4.41
CA ASP A 196 8.98 -11.16 5.20
C ASP A 196 7.52 -10.70 5.19
N ILE A 197 7.05 -10.15 6.29
CA ILE A 197 5.72 -9.53 6.35
C ILE A 197 5.75 -8.23 5.55
N SER A 198 4.80 -8.09 4.60
CA SER A 198 4.62 -6.89 3.80
C SER A 198 3.38 -6.09 4.20
N LEU A 199 2.37 -6.78 4.74
CA LEU A 199 1.05 -6.22 5.00
C LEU A 199 0.47 -6.82 6.28
N LEU A 200 -0.09 -5.99 7.14
CA LEU A 200 -0.72 -6.40 8.37
C LEU A 200 -2.08 -5.73 8.54
N TYR A 201 -3.12 -6.52 8.78
CA TYR A 201 -4.46 -6.03 9.08
C TYR A 201 -4.86 -6.27 10.52
N PHE A 202 -5.57 -5.30 11.09
CA PHE A 202 -6.32 -5.48 12.31
C PHE A 202 -7.78 -5.84 11.97
N THR A 203 -8.18 -7.07 12.30
CA THR A 203 -9.53 -7.58 12.04
C THR A 203 -10.35 -7.63 13.32
N SER A 204 -11.69 -7.53 13.19
CA SER A 204 -12.59 -7.67 14.35
C SER A 204 -12.45 -9.06 14.97
N GLY A 205 -11.96 -9.10 16.22
CA GLY A 205 -11.90 -10.34 17.00
C GLY A 205 -13.23 -10.62 17.69
N THR A 206 -13.54 -11.90 17.90
CA THR A 206 -14.70 -12.35 18.68
C THR A 206 -14.55 -12.10 20.18
N THR A 207 -13.37 -11.72 20.66
CA THR A 207 -12.98 -11.66 22.08
C THR A 207 -12.58 -10.26 22.56
N GLY A 208 -12.99 -9.18 21.86
CA GLY A 208 -12.77 -7.80 22.30
C GLY A 208 -11.75 -7.04 21.45
N ASN A 209 -10.44 -7.23 21.63
CA ASN A 209 -9.44 -6.48 20.87
C ASN A 209 -9.26 -7.02 19.44
N PRO A 210 -8.98 -6.17 18.44
CA PRO A 210 -8.67 -6.60 17.09
C PRO A 210 -7.50 -7.57 17.03
N LYS A 211 -7.60 -8.58 16.17
CA LYS A 211 -6.51 -9.53 15.90
C LYS A 211 -5.66 -9.04 14.73
N MET A 212 -4.36 -9.28 14.81
CA MET A 212 -3.42 -9.04 13.73
C MET A 212 -3.41 -10.21 12.74
N VAL A 213 -3.53 -9.91 11.47
CA VAL A 213 -3.41 -10.86 10.36
C VAL A 213 -2.32 -10.36 9.44
N ALA A 214 -1.22 -11.10 9.38
CA ALA A 214 -0.05 -10.77 8.58
C ALA A 214 -0.08 -11.49 7.22
N HIS A 215 0.42 -10.83 6.20
CA HIS A 215 0.63 -11.36 4.86
C HIS A 215 2.07 -11.08 4.43
N ASP A 216 2.68 -12.04 3.78
CA ASP A 216 4.04 -11.95 3.26
C ASP A 216 4.13 -11.18 1.93
N PHE A 217 5.35 -11.04 1.40
CA PHE A 217 5.57 -10.34 0.14
C PHE A 217 4.96 -11.05 -1.07
N THR A 218 4.63 -12.34 -1.00
CA THR A 218 4.02 -13.08 -2.11
C THR A 218 2.49 -12.91 -2.18
N TYR A 219 1.86 -12.35 -1.15
CA TYR A 219 0.42 -12.13 -1.06
C TYR A 219 -0.20 -11.48 -2.32
N PRO A 220 0.41 -10.46 -2.97
CA PRO A 220 -0.13 -9.90 -4.20
C PRO A 220 -0.34 -10.92 -5.33
N LEU A 221 0.55 -11.91 -5.46
CA LEU A 221 0.44 -12.96 -6.48
C LEU A 221 -0.77 -13.87 -6.28
N GLY A 222 -1.19 -14.09 -5.03
CA GLY A 222 -2.44 -14.80 -4.71
C GLY A 222 -3.68 -14.13 -5.28
N HIS A 223 -3.64 -12.80 -5.49
CA HIS A 223 -4.75 -12.03 -6.06
C HIS A 223 -4.81 -12.00 -7.59
N ILE A 224 -3.92 -12.69 -8.28
CA ILE A 224 -4.07 -12.99 -9.72
C ILE A 224 -5.44 -13.64 -9.98
N THR A 225 -5.84 -14.59 -9.14
CA THR A 225 -7.15 -15.24 -9.27
C THR A 225 -8.30 -14.26 -9.08
N THR A 226 -8.16 -13.30 -8.18
CA THR A 226 -9.18 -12.28 -7.94
C THR A 226 -9.28 -11.28 -9.09
N GLY A 227 -8.15 -10.70 -9.51
CA GLY A 227 -8.12 -9.68 -10.57
C GLY A 227 -8.46 -10.27 -11.94
N CYS A 228 -7.70 -11.26 -12.38
CA CYS A 228 -7.77 -11.74 -13.76
C CYS A 228 -8.96 -12.68 -14.00
N TYR A 229 -9.32 -13.54 -13.02
CA TYR A 229 -10.32 -14.57 -13.27
C TYR A 229 -11.68 -14.33 -12.59
N TRP A 230 -11.73 -13.65 -11.45
CA TRP A 230 -13.01 -13.29 -10.83
C TRP A 230 -13.53 -11.93 -11.28
N HIS A 231 -12.69 -10.87 -11.19
CA HIS A 231 -13.07 -9.56 -11.73
C HIS A 231 -13.03 -9.54 -13.26
N ASN A 232 -12.45 -10.57 -13.89
CA ASN A 232 -12.32 -10.72 -15.34
C ASN A 232 -11.63 -9.52 -15.99
N LEU A 233 -10.55 -9.05 -15.36
CA LEU A 233 -9.79 -7.91 -15.86
C LEU A 233 -8.79 -8.36 -16.93
N HIS A 234 -8.63 -7.51 -17.92
CA HIS A 234 -7.68 -7.66 -19.01
C HIS A 234 -6.75 -6.45 -19.03
N ARG A 235 -5.68 -6.52 -19.81
CA ARG A 235 -4.62 -5.53 -19.90
C ARG A 235 -5.09 -4.05 -19.95
N ASP A 236 -6.20 -3.77 -20.63
CA ASP A 236 -6.71 -2.41 -20.85
C ASP A 236 -8.02 -2.13 -20.09
N SER A 237 -8.36 -2.97 -19.12
CA SER A 237 -9.54 -2.77 -18.30
C SER A 237 -9.39 -1.59 -17.36
N LEU A 238 -10.47 -0.81 -17.18
CA LEU A 238 -10.59 0.16 -16.09
C LEU A 238 -11.48 -0.43 -15.00
N HIS A 239 -10.93 -0.55 -13.77
CA HIS A 239 -11.62 -1.15 -12.64
C HIS A 239 -11.90 -0.13 -11.54
N LEU A 240 -13.15 -0.08 -11.06
CA LEU A 240 -13.57 0.76 -9.95
C LEU A 240 -13.95 -0.08 -8.72
N THR A 241 -13.36 0.23 -7.59
CA THR A 241 -13.78 -0.29 -6.29
C THR A 241 -13.96 0.85 -5.29
N ILE A 242 -15.13 0.95 -4.68
CA ILE A 242 -15.50 2.06 -3.77
C ILE A 242 -14.94 1.88 -2.35
N ALA A 243 -14.29 0.78 -2.04
CA ALA A 243 -13.78 0.50 -0.70
C ALA A 243 -12.83 1.60 -0.19
N ASP A 244 -12.98 1.97 1.09
CA ASP A 244 -12.02 2.82 1.80
C ASP A 244 -10.66 2.13 1.91
N THR A 245 -9.57 2.89 1.85
CA THR A 245 -8.21 2.36 1.85
C THR A 245 -7.81 1.67 3.15
N GLY A 246 -8.52 1.93 4.24
CA GLY A 246 -8.33 1.22 5.52
C GLY A 246 -8.93 -0.18 5.58
N TRP A 247 -9.64 -0.63 4.53
CA TRP A 247 -10.21 -1.97 4.45
C TRP A 247 -9.37 -2.88 3.56
N GLY A 248 -9.27 -4.16 3.93
CA GLY A 248 -8.52 -5.15 3.15
C GLY A 248 -8.90 -5.16 1.66
N LYS A 249 -10.19 -5.01 1.36
CA LYS A 249 -10.69 -4.93 -0.03
C LYS A 249 -10.04 -3.81 -0.86
N ALA A 250 -9.58 -2.74 -0.26
CA ALA A 250 -8.90 -1.69 -1.01
C ALA A 250 -7.59 -2.18 -1.64
N VAL A 251 -6.85 -3.01 -0.94
CA VAL A 251 -5.55 -3.48 -1.42
C VAL A 251 -5.71 -4.62 -2.43
N TRP A 252 -6.44 -5.69 -2.05
CA TRP A 252 -6.64 -6.83 -2.96
C TRP A 252 -7.68 -6.57 -4.06
N GLY A 253 -8.56 -5.60 -3.89
CA GLY A 253 -9.66 -5.31 -4.81
C GLY A 253 -9.43 -4.14 -5.75
N LYS A 254 -8.32 -3.39 -5.66
CA LYS A 254 -8.02 -2.29 -6.57
C LYS A 254 -6.52 -1.97 -6.75
N LEU A 255 -5.65 -2.82 -6.23
CA LEU A 255 -4.20 -2.65 -6.41
C LEU A 255 -3.57 -3.93 -6.94
N TYR A 256 -3.45 -4.98 -6.13
CA TYR A 256 -2.58 -6.11 -6.43
C TYR A 256 -2.96 -6.88 -7.71
N GLY A 257 -4.03 -7.65 -7.68
CA GLY A 257 -4.44 -8.44 -8.83
C GLY A 257 -4.96 -7.61 -10.02
N GLN A 258 -5.22 -6.33 -9.82
CA GLN A 258 -5.67 -5.42 -10.88
C GLN A 258 -4.50 -4.86 -11.69
N TRP A 259 -3.30 -4.83 -11.12
CA TRP A 259 -2.10 -4.32 -11.80
C TRP A 259 -1.16 -5.44 -12.31
N ILE A 260 -1.38 -6.69 -11.90
CA ILE A 260 -0.73 -7.87 -12.45
C ILE A 260 -1.43 -8.31 -13.74
#